data_2d959ae37379a0b4354ba54f68cdbf01
#
_entry.id   2d959ae37379a0b4354ba54f68cdbf01
#
_cell.length_a   1.000
_cell.length_b   1.000
_cell.length_c   1.000
_cell.angle_alpha   90.00
_cell.angle_beta   90.00
_cell.angle_gamma   90.00
#
_symmetry.space_group_name_H-M   'P 1'
#
loop_
_entity.id
_entity.type
_entity.pdbx_description
1 polymer ?
#
loop_
_entity_poly.entity_id
_entity_poly.type
_entity_poly.pdbx_seq_one_letter_code
_entity_poly.pdbx_strand_id
1 'polypeptide(L)'
;MYALVLEPEIGYTQGMNFIAAIILMNCPNEALACYIFMKVLNKDNWVRMYISSTPKLFDMSQKVMDEIEKKHPVLFSHLFEFQIYLEIVLAGPLLTLFSNNLSFSESTHILTQFMLDGEKFILNLIVNIYVSMSEKILKFKDQFEIQ
;
A
#
# COMPACT_ATOMS: atom_id res chain seq x y z
N MET A 1 18.52 8.81 7.09
CA MET A 1 19.97 8.64 6.92
C MET A 1 20.37 7.23 6.47
N TYR A 2 19.92 6.16 7.11
CA TYR A 2 20.29 4.78 6.74
C TYR A 2 19.68 4.28 5.43
N ALA A 3 18.47 4.69 5.05
CA ALA A 3 17.86 4.34 3.75
C ALA A 3 18.70 4.86 2.56
N LEU A 4 19.35 6.01 2.73
CA LEU A 4 20.27 6.62 1.76
C LEU A 4 21.58 5.82 1.55
N VAL A 5 21.98 5.02 2.54
CA VAL A 5 23.25 4.26 2.50
C VAL A 5 23.09 2.94 1.75
N LEU A 6 21.89 2.37 1.76
CA LEU A 6 21.62 1.02 1.22
C LEU A 6 21.12 1.04 -0.20
N GLU A 7 20.39 2.08 -0.57
CA GLU A 7 19.95 2.34 -1.95
C GLU A 7 20.11 3.85 -2.21
N PRO A 8 21.30 4.30 -2.64
CA PRO A 8 21.58 5.72 -2.82
C PRO A 8 20.62 6.44 -3.79
N GLU A 9 19.98 5.69 -4.68
CA GLU A 9 19.02 6.21 -5.67
C GLU A 9 17.65 6.53 -5.09
N ILE A 10 17.31 6.01 -3.91
CA ILE A 10 15.95 6.14 -3.36
C ILE A 10 15.79 7.45 -2.59
N GLY A 11 16.76 7.83 -1.79
CA GLY A 11 16.64 8.97 -0.91
C GLY A 11 15.46 8.83 0.09
N TYR A 12 15.04 9.97 0.67
CA TYR A 12 13.80 10.02 1.45
C TYR A 12 12.61 10.27 0.51
N THR A 13 11.59 9.43 0.61
CA THR A 13 10.32 9.61 -0.09
C THR A 13 9.19 9.73 0.93
N GLN A 14 8.22 10.60 0.65
CA GLN A 14 7.03 10.78 1.48
C GLN A 14 6.30 9.44 1.66
N GLY A 15 5.92 9.14 2.90
CA GLY A 15 5.30 7.86 3.26
C GLY A 15 6.22 6.96 4.09
N MET A 16 7.53 6.96 3.84
CA MET A 16 8.51 6.18 4.62
C MET A 16 8.50 6.51 6.12
N ASN A 17 8.27 7.78 6.46
CA ASN A 17 8.20 8.25 7.85
C ASN A 17 7.07 7.59 8.64
N PHE A 18 5.93 7.30 8.02
CA PHE A 18 4.81 6.63 8.69
C PHE A 18 5.18 5.20 9.08
N ILE A 19 5.77 4.44 8.16
CA ILE A 19 6.24 3.07 8.42
C ILE A 19 7.32 3.09 9.52
N ALA A 20 8.29 3.99 9.42
CA ALA A 20 9.34 4.14 10.42
C ALA A 20 8.77 4.48 11.81
N ALA A 21 7.75 5.36 11.87
CA ALA A 21 7.09 5.73 13.12
C ALA A 21 6.40 4.52 13.78
N ILE A 22 5.63 3.73 13.04
CA ILE A 22 5.00 2.52 13.58
C ILE A 22 6.04 1.53 14.10
N ILE A 23 7.15 1.35 13.39
CA ILE A 23 8.23 0.46 13.84
C ILE A 23 8.86 0.98 15.15
N LEU A 24 9.20 2.28 15.21
CA LEU A 24 9.82 2.88 16.40
C LEU A 24 8.91 2.87 17.63
N MET A 25 7.61 3.05 17.44
CA MET A 25 6.62 2.98 18.53
C MET A 25 6.49 1.56 19.09
N ASN A 26 6.73 0.52 18.30
CA ASN A 26 6.74 -0.88 18.73
C ASN A 26 8.13 -1.36 19.20
N CYS A 27 9.19 -0.74 18.71
CA CYS A 27 10.56 -1.12 18.99
C CYS A 27 11.42 0.12 19.27
N PRO A 28 11.58 0.52 20.54
CA PRO A 28 12.34 1.72 20.91
C PRO A 28 13.87 1.59 20.71
N ASN A 29 14.38 0.41 20.41
CA ASN A 29 15.78 0.23 20.02
C ASN A 29 15.97 0.68 18.56
N GLU A 30 16.61 1.82 18.36
CA GLU A 30 16.77 2.44 17.03
C GLU A 30 17.51 1.55 16.03
N ALA A 31 18.54 0.81 16.47
CA ALA A 31 19.29 -0.08 15.58
C ALA A 31 18.41 -1.24 15.09
N LEU A 32 17.62 -1.84 15.98
CA LEU A 32 16.69 -2.89 15.63
C LEU A 32 15.52 -2.36 14.78
N ALA A 33 15.00 -1.19 15.12
CA ALA A 33 13.96 -0.54 14.33
C ALA A 33 14.43 -0.24 12.90
N CYS A 34 15.67 0.24 12.75
CA CYS A 34 16.29 0.45 11.43
C CYS A 34 16.40 -0.88 10.66
N TYR A 35 16.86 -1.94 11.31
CA TYR A 35 16.93 -3.27 10.68
C TYR A 35 15.55 -3.78 10.22
N ILE A 36 14.52 -3.63 11.07
CA ILE A 36 13.14 -3.99 10.71
C ILE A 36 12.66 -3.16 9.52
N PHE A 37 12.87 -1.84 9.52
CA PHE A 37 12.52 -0.97 8.41
C PHE A 37 13.14 -1.42 7.09
N MET A 38 14.42 -1.80 7.12
CA MET A 38 15.11 -2.37 5.97
C MET A 38 14.46 -3.66 5.47
N LYS A 39 14.06 -4.54 6.40
CA LYS A 39 13.36 -5.77 6.05
C LYS A 39 12.00 -5.50 5.41
N VAL A 40 11.26 -4.50 5.91
CA VAL A 40 9.99 -4.05 5.31
C VAL A 40 10.21 -3.58 3.87
N LEU A 41 11.19 -2.72 3.63
CA LEU A 41 11.48 -2.20 2.29
C LEU A 41 11.90 -3.30 1.30
N ASN A 42 12.67 -4.28 1.76
CA ASN A 42 13.11 -5.40 0.91
C ASN A 42 12.06 -6.50 0.72
N LYS A 43 11.02 -6.54 1.56
CA LYS A 43 9.95 -7.53 1.42
C LYS A 43 9.24 -7.33 0.09
N ASP A 44 9.24 -8.38 -0.74
CA ASP A 44 8.61 -8.41 -2.08
C ASP A 44 9.00 -7.19 -2.96
N ASN A 45 10.24 -6.72 -2.81
CA ASN A 45 10.74 -5.52 -3.48
C ASN A 45 9.87 -4.27 -3.20
N TRP A 46 9.35 -4.12 -1.99
CA TRP A 46 8.49 -2.97 -1.63
C TRP A 46 9.20 -1.63 -1.80
N VAL A 47 10.52 -1.63 -1.71
CA VAL A 47 11.37 -0.47 -2.00
C VAL A 47 11.04 0.21 -3.32
N ARG A 48 10.56 -0.53 -4.33
CA ARG A 48 10.16 0.00 -5.63
C ARG A 48 8.89 0.88 -5.60
N MET A 49 8.22 0.99 -4.43
CA MET A 49 7.21 2.02 -4.19
C MET A 49 7.79 3.43 -4.15
N TYR A 50 9.09 3.55 -3.80
CA TYR A 50 9.75 4.80 -3.46
C TYR A 50 10.76 5.27 -4.48
N ILE A 51 11.02 4.50 -5.53
CA ILE A 51 11.90 4.91 -6.64
C ILE A 51 11.13 5.73 -7.67
N SER A 52 11.87 6.41 -8.54
CA SER A 52 11.30 7.21 -9.64
C SER A 52 10.27 6.40 -10.44
N SER A 53 9.17 7.05 -10.83
CA SER A 53 8.01 6.43 -11.50
C SER A 53 7.21 5.40 -10.69
N THR A 54 7.52 5.16 -9.42
CA THR A 54 6.76 4.28 -8.52
C THR A 54 6.27 2.96 -9.15
N PRO A 55 7.15 2.15 -9.77
CA PRO A 55 6.70 1.01 -10.59
C PRO A 55 5.97 -0.07 -9.77
N LYS A 56 6.23 -0.18 -8.48
CA LYS A 56 5.51 -1.11 -7.60
C LYS A 56 4.06 -0.68 -7.36
N LEU A 57 3.78 0.62 -7.33
CA LEU A 57 2.43 1.15 -7.21
C LEU A 57 1.57 0.73 -8.41
N PHE A 58 2.09 0.91 -9.62
CA PHE A 58 1.41 0.49 -10.85
C PHE A 58 1.22 -1.04 -10.91
N ASP A 59 2.25 -1.81 -10.57
CA ASP A 59 2.17 -3.28 -10.50
C ASP A 59 1.07 -3.75 -9.52
N MET A 60 1.03 -3.17 -8.32
CA MET A 60 0.01 -3.51 -7.32
C MET A 60 -1.38 -3.09 -7.76
N SER A 61 -1.54 -1.89 -8.33
CA SER A 61 -2.84 -1.40 -8.84
C SER A 61 -3.37 -2.29 -9.96
N GLN A 62 -2.51 -2.73 -10.87
CA GLN A 62 -2.90 -3.67 -11.93
C GLN A 62 -3.32 -5.04 -11.35
N LYS A 63 -2.56 -5.60 -10.41
CA LYS A 63 -2.95 -6.86 -9.74
C LYS A 63 -4.29 -6.75 -9.03
N VAL A 64 -4.57 -5.60 -8.40
CA VAL A 64 -5.88 -5.36 -7.76
C VAL A 64 -6.99 -5.36 -8.81
N MET A 65 -6.81 -4.65 -9.93
CA MET A 65 -7.78 -4.64 -11.03
C MET A 65 -8.04 -6.04 -11.59
N ASP A 66 -6.99 -6.81 -11.84
CA ASP A 66 -7.08 -8.18 -12.36
C ASP A 66 -7.85 -9.11 -11.40
N GLU A 67 -7.65 -8.95 -10.09
CA GLU A 67 -8.38 -9.73 -9.08
C GLU A 67 -9.84 -9.25 -8.92
N ILE A 68 -10.11 -7.96 -9.05
CA ILE A 68 -11.49 -7.43 -9.06
C ILE A 68 -12.23 -7.93 -10.32
N GLU A 69 -11.60 -7.94 -11.49
CA GLU A 69 -12.20 -8.47 -12.71
C GLU A 69 -12.66 -9.91 -12.55
N LYS A 70 -11.81 -10.77 -11.94
CA LYS A 70 -12.14 -12.18 -11.69
C LYS A 70 -13.25 -12.38 -10.67
N LYS A 71 -13.22 -11.61 -9.57
CA LYS A 71 -14.13 -11.81 -8.43
C LYS A 71 -15.43 -11.02 -8.53
N HIS A 72 -15.41 -9.86 -9.19
CA HIS A 72 -16.55 -8.94 -9.26
C HIS A 72 -16.56 -8.16 -10.59
N PRO A 73 -16.90 -8.84 -11.73
CA PRO A 73 -16.83 -8.24 -13.08
C PRO A 73 -17.63 -6.95 -13.23
N VAL A 74 -18.76 -6.83 -12.52
CA VAL A 74 -19.61 -5.62 -12.56
C VAL A 74 -18.87 -4.42 -11.96
N LEU A 75 -18.17 -4.62 -10.84
CA LEU A 75 -17.36 -3.58 -10.23
C LEU A 75 -16.18 -3.19 -11.14
N PHE A 76 -15.50 -4.17 -11.73
CA PHE A 76 -14.44 -3.92 -12.70
C PHE A 76 -14.92 -3.05 -13.87
N SER A 77 -16.05 -3.43 -14.51
CA SER A 77 -16.62 -2.66 -15.63
C SER A 77 -16.94 -1.22 -15.23
N HIS A 78 -17.46 -1.02 -14.02
CA HIS A 78 -17.75 0.32 -13.49
C HIS A 78 -16.48 1.15 -13.29
N LEU A 79 -15.44 0.59 -12.63
CA LEU A 79 -14.17 1.27 -12.42
C LEU A 79 -13.52 1.67 -13.75
N PHE A 80 -13.61 0.78 -14.75
CA PHE A 80 -13.06 1.02 -16.08
C PHE A 80 -13.85 2.08 -16.86
N GLU A 81 -15.19 2.01 -16.86
CA GLU A 81 -16.08 2.95 -17.55
C GLU A 81 -15.89 4.39 -17.04
N PHE A 82 -15.78 4.57 -15.74
CA PHE A 82 -15.60 5.88 -15.12
C PHE A 82 -14.13 6.31 -15.02
N GLN A 83 -13.20 5.57 -15.64
CA GLN A 83 -11.76 5.87 -15.66
C GLN A 83 -11.18 6.09 -14.26
N ILE A 84 -11.57 5.21 -13.31
CA ILE A 84 -11.08 5.26 -11.94
C ILE A 84 -9.70 4.61 -11.90
N TYR A 85 -8.68 5.45 -11.80
CA TYR A 85 -7.27 5.04 -11.76
C TYR A 85 -6.87 4.64 -10.34
N LEU A 86 -6.77 3.33 -10.09
CA LEU A 86 -6.46 2.80 -8.76
C LEU A 86 -5.10 3.25 -8.24
N GLU A 87 -4.12 3.52 -9.09
CA GLU A 87 -2.83 4.06 -8.70
C GLU A 87 -2.94 5.44 -8.03
N ILE A 88 -3.95 6.25 -8.37
CA ILE A 88 -4.20 7.53 -7.71
C ILE A 88 -4.82 7.31 -6.33
N VAL A 89 -5.83 6.45 -6.26
CA VAL A 89 -6.58 6.16 -5.01
C VAL A 89 -5.69 5.41 -4.00
N LEU A 90 -4.90 4.45 -4.48
CA LEU A 90 -4.08 3.57 -3.65
C LEU A 90 -2.70 4.16 -3.30
N ALA A 91 -2.28 5.28 -3.90
CA ALA A 91 -0.95 5.85 -3.65
C ALA A 91 -0.70 6.12 -2.16
N GLY A 92 -1.58 6.85 -1.50
CA GLY A 92 -1.48 7.16 -0.07
C GLY A 92 -1.41 5.89 0.80
N PRO A 93 -2.41 5.01 0.75
CA PRO A 93 -2.42 3.75 1.48
C PRO A 93 -1.19 2.86 1.23
N LEU A 94 -0.76 2.68 -0.01
CA LEU A 94 0.35 1.79 -0.35
C LEU A 94 1.71 2.37 0.05
N LEU A 95 1.94 3.67 -0.15
CA LEU A 95 3.18 4.34 0.25
C LEU A 95 3.40 4.34 1.78
N THR A 96 2.34 4.22 2.56
CA THR A 96 2.38 4.24 4.02
C THR A 96 2.07 2.89 4.66
N LEU A 97 1.82 1.84 3.88
CA LEU A 97 1.23 0.58 4.36
C LEU A 97 0.00 0.84 5.26
N PHE A 98 -0.89 1.71 4.80
CA PHE A 98 -2.13 2.15 5.45
C PHE A 98 -1.95 2.93 6.77
N SER A 99 -0.72 3.16 7.24
CA SER A 99 -0.49 3.75 8.56
C SER A 99 -0.86 5.23 8.68
N ASN A 100 -1.12 5.93 7.56
CA ASN A 100 -1.66 7.30 7.57
C ASN A 100 -3.20 7.34 7.75
N ASN A 101 -3.88 6.22 7.56
CA ASN A 101 -5.36 6.15 7.57
C ASN A 101 -5.92 5.37 8.78
N LEU A 102 -5.08 4.61 9.46
CA LEU A 102 -5.48 3.67 10.51
C LEU A 102 -4.92 4.07 11.88
N SER A 103 -5.55 3.56 12.93
CA SER A 103 -5.02 3.68 14.29
C SER A 103 -3.67 2.97 14.43
N PHE A 104 -2.92 3.29 15.49
CA PHE A 104 -1.64 2.65 15.78
C PHE A 104 -1.76 1.11 15.86
N SER A 105 -2.79 0.60 16.53
CA SER A 105 -3.02 -0.84 16.68
C SER A 105 -3.26 -1.52 15.33
N GLU A 106 -4.12 -0.94 14.50
CA GLU A 106 -4.43 -1.45 13.17
C GLU A 106 -3.21 -1.39 12.24
N SER A 107 -2.48 -0.28 12.26
CA SER A 107 -1.24 -0.11 11.50
C SER A 107 -0.17 -1.14 11.88
N THR A 108 -0.02 -1.42 13.19
CA THR A 108 0.87 -2.46 13.70
C THR A 108 0.43 -3.85 13.19
N HIS A 109 -0.87 -4.11 13.18
CA HIS A 109 -1.39 -5.37 12.65
C HIS A 109 -1.11 -5.53 11.16
N ILE A 110 -1.39 -4.50 10.34
CA ILE A 110 -1.12 -4.51 8.90
C ILE A 110 0.37 -4.74 8.63
N LEU A 111 1.25 -4.01 9.33
CA LEU A 111 2.70 -4.17 9.18
C LEU A 111 3.16 -5.58 9.54
N THR A 112 2.61 -6.16 10.61
CA THR A 112 2.93 -7.53 11.03
C THR A 112 2.51 -8.55 9.99
N GLN A 113 1.28 -8.45 9.48
CA GLN A 113 0.78 -9.34 8.44
C GLN A 113 1.54 -9.19 7.12
N PHE A 114 1.90 -7.95 6.76
CA PHE A 114 2.76 -7.71 5.60
C PHE A 114 4.14 -8.38 5.76
N MET A 115 4.73 -8.35 6.95
CA MET A 115 6.01 -9.03 7.19
C MET A 115 5.89 -10.55 7.09
N LEU A 116 4.75 -11.14 7.46
CA LEU A 116 4.51 -12.57 7.35
C LEU A 116 4.20 -12.98 5.90
N ASP A 117 3.17 -12.40 5.31
CA ASP A 117 2.55 -12.85 4.05
C ASP A 117 2.90 -11.99 2.83
N GLY A 118 3.60 -10.87 3.04
CA GLY A 118 4.06 -9.99 1.97
C GLY A 118 2.95 -9.27 1.20
N GLU A 119 3.23 -8.97 -0.06
CA GLU A 119 2.31 -8.24 -0.95
C GLU A 119 0.98 -8.97 -1.16
N LYS A 120 0.96 -10.31 -1.03
CA LYS A 120 -0.27 -11.09 -1.15
C LYS A 120 -1.32 -10.72 -0.11
N PHE A 121 -0.88 -10.43 1.13
CA PHE A 121 -1.79 -9.94 2.16
C PHE A 121 -2.38 -8.58 1.77
N ILE A 122 -1.55 -7.63 1.34
CA ILE A 122 -1.98 -6.29 0.93
C ILE A 122 -2.95 -6.36 -0.26
N LEU A 123 -2.63 -7.20 -1.26
CA LEU A 123 -3.50 -7.41 -2.42
C LEU A 123 -4.88 -7.90 -2.00
N ASN A 124 -4.94 -8.96 -1.18
CA ASN A 124 -6.20 -9.52 -0.71
C ASN A 124 -6.99 -8.52 0.16
N LEU A 125 -6.30 -7.76 1.01
CA LEU A 125 -6.91 -6.71 1.84
C LEU A 125 -7.63 -5.69 0.96
N ILE A 126 -6.94 -5.13 -0.03
CA ILE A 126 -7.50 -4.12 -0.94
C ILE A 126 -8.69 -4.68 -1.72
N VAL A 127 -8.51 -5.85 -2.34
CA VAL A 127 -9.59 -6.48 -3.13
C VAL A 127 -10.83 -6.73 -2.26
N ASN A 128 -10.65 -7.22 -1.03
CA ASN A 128 -11.77 -7.45 -0.11
C ASN A 128 -12.46 -6.15 0.30
N ILE A 129 -11.72 -5.06 0.52
CA ILE A 129 -12.29 -3.73 0.79
C ILE A 129 -13.17 -3.30 -0.40
N TYR A 130 -12.64 -3.33 -1.62
CA TYR A 130 -13.38 -2.94 -2.82
C TYR A 130 -14.63 -3.79 -3.04
N VAL A 131 -14.53 -5.11 -2.90
CA VAL A 131 -15.67 -6.02 -3.05
C VAL A 131 -16.72 -5.78 -1.95
N SER A 132 -16.30 -5.60 -0.69
CA SER A 132 -17.23 -5.34 0.41
C SER A 132 -17.95 -3.98 0.29
N MET A 133 -17.30 -3.01 -0.36
CA MET A 133 -17.85 -1.67 -0.60
C MET A 133 -18.49 -1.52 -1.98
N SER A 134 -18.60 -2.60 -2.76
CA SER A 134 -19.04 -2.54 -4.18
C SER A 134 -20.37 -1.81 -4.37
N GLU A 135 -21.37 -2.05 -3.51
CA GLU A 135 -22.68 -1.37 -3.61
C GLU A 135 -22.59 0.16 -3.44
N LYS A 136 -21.59 0.63 -2.69
CA LYS A 136 -21.32 2.07 -2.52
C LYS A 136 -20.55 2.59 -3.73
N ILE A 137 -19.49 1.89 -4.12
CA ILE A 137 -18.60 2.29 -5.21
C ILE A 137 -19.38 2.38 -6.53
N LEU A 138 -20.30 1.46 -6.79
CA LEU A 138 -21.16 1.47 -7.98
C LEU A 138 -22.08 2.71 -8.11
N LYS A 139 -22.21 3.53 -7.06
CA LYS A 139 -22.93 4.80 -7.10
C LYS A 139 -22.04 5.98 -7.48
N PHE A 140 -20.72 5.85 -7.38
CA PHE A 140 -19.78 6.90 -7.69
C PHE A 140 -19.53 7.01 -9.19
N LYS A 141 -19.30 8.24 -9.66
CA LYS A 141 -19.10 8.52 -11.08
C LYS A 141 -17.71 9.09 -11.40
N ASP A 142 -16.86 9.26 -10.41
CA ASP A 142 -15.48 9.69 -10.58
C ASP A 142 -14.58 9.20 -9.44
N GLN A 143 -13.25 9.32 -9.65
CA GLN A 143 -12.24 8.85 -8.70
C GLN A 143 -12.20 9.63 -7.38
N PHE A 144 -12.70 10.87 -7.35
CA PHE A 144 -12.66 11.72 -6.14
C PHE A 144 -13.74 11.33 -5.14
N GLU A 145 -14.79 10.62 -5.57
CA GLU A 145 -15.86 10.11 -4.71
C GLU A 145 -15.46 8.83 -3.97
N ILE A 146 -14.35 8.17 -4.37
CA ILE A 146 -13.90 6.86 -3.83
C ILE A 146 -12.85 7.01 -2.72
N GLN A 147 -12.32 8.20 -2.50
CA GLN A 147 -11.28 8.48 -1.49
C GLN A 147 -11.76 8.37 -0.04
#